data_4b001984faaac3504b810b2c91da6abd
#
_entry.id   4b001984faaac3504b810b2c91da6abd
#
_cell.length_a   1.000
_cell.length_b   1.000
_cell.length_c   1.000
_cell.angle_alpha   90.00
_cell.angle_beta   90.00
_cell.angle_gamma   90.00
#
_symmetry.space_group_name_H-M   'P 1'
#
loop_
_entity.id
_entity.type
_entity.pdbx_description
1 polymer ?
#
loop_
_entity_poly.entity_id
_entity_poly.type
_entity_poly.pdbx_seq_one_letter_code
_entity_poly.pdbx_strand_id
1 'polypeptide(L)'
;MIVDERMRTYINSLDMGNTPFLENLEQYAIKERVPIIRREMQSFMKMFLALNRPKRILEVGTAIGFSTLLMCEYGTKDLEIVTIENYEKRIPIAKANFKEAGCESQITLLEGDAGQILKELDGSFDMIFMDAAKGQYINWLPDVMRLMRKGSVLISDNVLQEGDIIESHYLVERRNRTIYKRMREYLYELKHNPALITSIIPLGDGVTVSVKQE
;
A
#
# COMPACT_ATOMS: atom_id res chain seq x y z
N MET A 1 9.81 -8.62 14.79
CA MET A 1 10.42 -7.92 13.63
C MET A 1 11.01 -8.95 12.67
N ILE A 2 10.74 -8.84 11.38
CA ILE A 2 11.08 -9.86 10.37
C ILE A 2 12.54 -9.73 9.92
N VAL A 3 13.06 -8.51 9.84
CA VAL A 3 14.44 -8.20 9.47
C VAL A 3 15.17 -7.63 10.68
N ASP A 4 16.45 -8.02 10.88
CA ASP A 4 17.30 -7.49 11.96
C ASP A 4 17.36 -5.95 11.90
N GLU A 5 17.19 -5.29 13.05
CA GLU A 5 17.10 -3.83 13.14
C GLU A 5 18.38 -3.13 12.69
N ARG A 6 19.55 -3.68 13.00
CA ARG A 6 20.85 -3.11 12.58
C ARG A 6 20.98 -3.17 11.07
N MET A 7 20.53 -4.29 10.44
CA MET A 7 20.54 -4.43 8.99
C MET A 7 19.61 -3.41 8.34
N ARG A 8 18.40 -3.26 8.87
CA ARG A 8 17.44 -2.24 8.39
C ARG A 8 18.01 -0.83 8.53
N THR A 9 18.59 -0.49 9.68
CA THR A 9 19.22 0.82 9.92
C THR A 9 20.34 1.08 8.94
N TYR A 10 21.19 0.09 8.70
CA TYR A 10 22.28 0.20 7.73
C TYR A 10 21.75 0.43 6.30
N ILE A 11 20.77 -0.38 5.85
CA ILE A 11 20.18 -0.25 4.50
C ILE A 11 19.55 1.15 4.34
N ASN A 12 18.75 1.58 5.33
CA ASN A 12 18.11 2.90 5.29
C ASN A 12 19.12 4.06 5.32
N SER A 13 20.30 3.86 5.92
CA SER A 13 21.37 4.88 5.91
C SER A 13 22.03 5.08 4.53
N LEU A 14 21.83 4.15 3.60
CA LEU A 14 22.32 4.26 2.22
C LEU A 14 21.30 4.98 1.30
N ASP A 15 20.07 5.19 1.75
CA ASP A 15 19.06 5.91 0.96
C ASP A 15 19.39 7.41 0.93
N MET A 16 19.21 8.04 -0.22
CA MET A 16 19.42 9.49 -0.39
C MET A 16 18.29 10.34 0.19
N GLY A 17 17.25 9.71 0.73
CA GLY A 17 16.07 10.38 1.27
C GLY A 17 15.03 10.72 0.20
N ASN A 18 14.10 11.57 0.59
CA ASN A 18 13.03 12.09 -0.24
C ASN A 18 13.23 13.58 -0.55
N THR A 19 12.33 14.18 -1.31
CA THR A 19 12.28 15.64 -1.46
C THR A 19 12.03 16.31 -0.11
N PRO A 20 12.43 17.59 0.06
CA PRO A 20 12.20 18.31 1.31
C PRO A 20 10.73 18.31 1.77
N PHE A 21 9.80 18.33 0.81
CA PHE A 21 8.36 18.27 1.12
C PHE A 21 7.98 16.92 1.75
N LEU A 22 8.37 15.81 1.14
CA LEU A 22 8.07 14.46 1.66
C LEU A 22 8.80 14.18 2.98
N GLU A 23 10.03 14.68 3.16
CA GLU A 23 10.74 14.56 4.45
C GLU A 23 9.99 15.33 5.57
N ASN A 24 9.50 16.53 5.28
CA ASN A 24 8.71 17.30 6.25
C ASN A 24 7.38 16.59 6.57
N LEU A 25 6.73 16.01 5.58
CA LEU A 25 5.50 15.26 5.76
C LEU A 25 5.73 13.97 6.57
N GLU A 26 6.87 13.28 6.37
CA GLU A 26 7.28 12.13 7.20
C GLU A 26 7.50 12.56 8.65
N GLN A 27 8.19 13.67 8.90
CA GLN A 27 8.40 14.19 10.26
C GLN A 27 7.07 14.57 10.94
N TYR A 28 6.16 15.18 10.20
CA TYR A 28 4.80 15.45 10.67
C TYR A 28 4.09 14.14 11.05
N ALA A 29 4.13 13.13 10.18
CA ALA A 29 3.50 11.82 10.43
C ALA A 29 4.05 11.15 11.70
N ILE A 30 5.37 11.18 11.90
CA ILE A 30 6.03 10.65 13.10
C ILE A 30 5.56 11.39 14.36
N LYS A 31 5.56 12.73 14.33
CA LYS A 31 5.14 13.58 15.45
C LYS A 31 3.69 13.33 15.84
N GLU A 32 2.80 13.29 14.87
CA GLU A 32 1.35 13.11 15.08
C GLU A 32 0.93 11.62 15.15
N ARG A 33 1.91 10.69 15.11
CA ARG A 33 1.70 9.24 15.15
C ARG A 33 0.72 8.76 14.06
N VAL A 34 0.81 9.35 12.89
CA VAL A 34 0.08 8.88 11.71
C VAL A 34 0.86 7.74 11.07
N PRO A 35 0.25 6.57 10.85
CA PRO A 35 0.92 5.50 10.15
C PRO A 35 1.14 5.90 8.67
N ILE A 36 2.37 5.76 8.21
CA ILE A 36 2.78 5.89 6.81
C ILE A 36 3.69 4.72 6.46
N ILE A 37 3.90 4.47 5.18
CA ILE A 37 4.81 3.43 4.70
C ILE A 37 6.23 3.63 5.23
N ARG A 38 6.87 2.55 5.66
CA ARG A 38 8.23 2.55 6.21
C ARG A 38 9.27 2.91 5.13
N ARG A 39 10.44 3.39 5.52
CA ARG A 39 11.51 3.83 4.58
C ARG A 39 11.92 2.76 3.59
N GLU A 40 12.02 1.52 4.02
CA GLU A 40 12.31 0.39 3.12
C GLU A 40 11.21 0.18 2.07
N MET A 41 9.93 0.42 2.44
CA MET A 41 8.82 0.38 1.49
C MET A 41 8.82 1.60 0.56
N GLN A 42 9.21 2.78 1.05
CA GLN A 42 9.39 3.97 0.22
C GLN A 42 10.44 3.72 -0.86
N SER A 43 11.61 3.18 -0.48
CA SER A 43 12.69 2.84 -1.41
C SER A 43 12.26 1.79 -2.45
N PHE A 44 11.55 0.74 -2.01
CA PHE A 44 10.96 -0.25 -2.90
C PHE A 44 9.97 0.37 -3.89
N MET A 45 9.07 1.24 -3.42
CA MET A 45 8.08 1.90 -4.25
C MET A 45 8.73 2.80 -5.32
N LYS A 46 9.74 3.60 -4.95
CA LYS A 46 10.50 4.41 -5.91
C LYS A 46 11.10 3.55 -7.03
N MET A 47 11.77 2.47 -6.67
CA MET A 47 12.36 1.54 -7.63
C MET A 47 11.29 0.90 -8.51
N PHE A 48 10.16 0.46 -7.90
CA PHE A 48 9.07 -0.19 -8.61
C PHE A 48 8.39 0.75 -9.62
N LEU A 49 8.14 2.01 -9.26
CA LEU A 49 7.58 3.03 -10.15
C LEU A 49 8.49 3.29 -11.35
N ALA A 50 9.80 3.39 -11.11
CA ALA A 50 10.79 3.57 -12.18
C ALA A 50 10.82 2.39 -13.17
N LEU A 51 10.66 1.16 -12.67
CA LEU A 51 10.66 -0.07 -13.45
C LEU A 51 9.34 -0.26 -14.23
N ASN A 52 8.21 -0.16 -13.53
CA ASN A 52 6.89 -0.54 -14.07
C ASN A 52 6.19 0.62 -14.81
N ARG A 53 6.49 1.87 -14.45
CA ARG A 53 5.93 3.10 -15.04
C ARG A 53 4.41 3.05 -15.19
N PRO A 54 3.65 2.79 -14.12
CA PRO A 54 2.20 2.72 -14.19
C PRO A 54 1.64 4.08 -14.59
N LYS A 55 0.58 4.08 -15.39
CA LYS A 55 -0.15 5.30 -15.78
C LYS A 55 -1.37 5.53 -14.90
N ARG A 56 -1.94 4.45 -14.37
CA ARG A 56 -3.12 4.50 -13.53
C ARG A 56 -2.94 3.63 -12.29
N ILE A 57 -2.97 4.26 -11.11
CA ILE A 57 -2.81 3.59 -9.81
C ILE A 57 -4.11 3.70 -9.01
N LEU A 58 -4.51 2.59 -8.39
CA LEU A 58 -5.49 2.59 -7.31
C LEU A 58 -4.77 2.37 -5.99
N GLU A 59 -4.98 3.28 -5.05
CA GLU A 59 -4.49 3.15 -3.68
C GLU A 59 -5.66 2.94 -2.72
N VAL A 60 -5.57 1.94 -1.86
CA VAL A 60 -6.54 1.69 -0.80
C VAL A 60 -5.89 1.98 0.54
N GLY A 61 -6.24 3.13 1.12
CA GLY A 61 -5.64 3.67 2.33
C GLY A 61 -4.76 4.90 2.06
N THR A 62 -5.37 6.08 2.00
CA THR A 62 -4.70 7.36 1.74
C THR A 62 -3.95 7.89 2.97
N ALA A 63 -4.52 7.70 4.15
CA ALA A 63 -4.11 8.36 5.40
C ALA A 63 -3.99 9.89 5.22
N ILE A 64 -2.78 10.46 5.37
CA ILE A 64 -2.49 11.88 5.11
C ILE A 64 -1.94 12.14 3.71
N GLY A 65 -1.94 11.14 2.83
CA GLY A 65 -1.50 11.25 1.44
C GLY A 65 0.00 11.05 1.22
N PHE A 66 0.75 10.52 2.18
CA PHE A 66 2.20 10.37 2.05
C PHE A 66 2.59 9.43 0.89
N SER A 67 2.06 8.22 0.86
CA SER A 67 2.30 7.25 -0.22
C SER A 67 1.80 7.73 -1.56
N THR A 68 0.62 8.36 -1.59
CA THR A 68 0.04 8.99 -2.79
C THR A 68 1.01 10.02 -3.37
N LEU A 69 1.54 10.93 -2.54
CA LEU A 69 2.46 11.99 -2.97
C LEU A 69 3.83 11.44 -3.36
N LEU A 70 4.33 10.41 -2.68
CA LEU A 70 5.53 9.70 -3.10
C LEU A 70 5.34 9.06 -4.48
N MET A 71 4.17 8.48 -4.75
CA MET A 71 3.87 7.94 -6.08
C MET A 71 3.75 9.03 -7.15
N CYS A 72 3.21 10.21 -6.82
CA CYS A 72 3.21 11.36 -7.73
C CYS A 72 4.63 11.86 -8.04
N GLU A 73 5.47 12.00 -7.02
CA GLU A 73 6.84 12.54 -7.16
C GLU A 73 7.74 11.64 -8.02
N TYR A 74 7.66 10.32 -7.82
CA TYR A 74 8.54 9.35 -8.48
C TYR A 74 7.87 8.63 -9.65
N GLY A 75 6.60 8.87 -9.90
CA GLY A 75 5.87 8.35 -11.05
C GLY A 75 6.13 9.13 -12.34
N THR A 76 5.42 8.77 -13.40
CA THR A 76 5.45 9.52 -14.66
C THR A 76 4.59 10.78 -14.56
N LYS A 77 4.88 11.79 -15.38
CA LYS A 77 4.12 13.07 -15.36
C LYS A 77 2.64 12.92 -15.73
N ASP A 78 2.31 11.86 -16.46
CA ASP A 78 0.95 11.50 -16.89
C ASP A 78 0.31 10.44 -15.97
N LEU A 79 0.85 10.24 -14.76
CA LEU A 79 0.29 9.34 -13.77
C LEU A 79 -1.02 9.88 -13.21
N GLU A 80 -2.05 9.02 -13.18
CA GLU A 80 -3.31 9.26 -12.50
C GLU A 80 -3.42 8.33 -11.28
N ILE A 81 -3.76 8.88 -10.13
CA ILE A 81 -3.95 8.12 -8.89
C ILE A 81 -5.38 8.30 -8.40
N VAL A 82 -6.07 7.18 -8.22
CA VAL A 82 -7.31 7.11 -7.46
C VAL A 82 -6.96 6.56 -6.08
N THR A 83 -7.29 7.28 -5.01
CA THR A 83 -6.99 6.87 -3.64
C THR A 83 -8.24 6.90 -2.78
N ILE A 84 -8.37 5.95 -1.84
CA ILE A 84 -9.58 5.75 -1.02
C ILE A 84 -9.24 5.96 0.46
N GLU A 85 -10.04 6.78 1.15
CA GLU A 85 -9.92 7.00 2.59
C GLU A 85 -11.30 7.15 3.25
N ASN A 86 -11.49 6.53 4.42
CA ASN A 86 -12.73 6.63 5.17
C ASN A 86 -12.60 7.40 6.50
N TYR A 87 -11.37 7.73 6.92
CA TYR A 87 -11.16 8.40 8.19
C TYR A 87 -11.30 9.91 8.05
N GLU A 88 -12.46 10.43 8.40
CA GLU A 88 -12.86 11.84 8.24
C GLU A 88 -11.82 12.86 8.74
N LYS A 89 -11.02 12.51 9.77
CA LYS A 89 -10.01 13.44 10.31
C LYS A 89 -8.76 13.54 9.44
N ARG A 90 -8.45 12.52 8.62
CA ARG A 90 -7.28 12.49 7.74
C ARG A 90 -7.55 13.05 6.36
N ILE A 91 -8.78 12.92 5.88
CA ILE A 91 -9.21 13.41 4.56
C ILE A 91 -8.86 14.89 4.32
N PRO A 92 -9.21 15.84 5.21
CA PRO A 92 -8.83 17.24 5.00
C PRO A 92 -7.33 17.48 4.99
N ILE A 93 -6.57 16.69 5.78
CA ILE A 93 -5.11 16.79 5.81
C ILE A 93 -4.52 16.30 4.48
N ALA A 94 -5.00 15.15 3.96
CA ALA A 94 -4.56 14.64 2.68
C ALA A 94 -4.83 15.63 1.55
N LYS A 95 -6.03 16.21 1.49
CA LYS A 95 -6.39 17.24 0.50
C LYS A 95 -5.48 18.48 0.59
N ALA A 96 -5.18 18.95 1.79
CA ALA A 96 -4.27 20.07 2.00
C ALA A 96 -2.86 19.73 1.48
N ASN A 97 -2.36 18.54 1.78
CA ASN A 97 -1.05 18.07 1.33
C ASN A 97 -0.99 17.93 -0.21
N PHE A 98 -2.04 17.41 -0.86
CA PHE A 98 -2.10 17.31 -2.32
C PHE A 98 -2.03 18.67 -2.98
N LYS A 99 -2.74 19.66 -2.40
CA LYS A 99 -2.73 21.05 -2.87
C LYS A 99 -1.35 21.70 -2.69
N GLU A 100 -0.73 21.53 -1.51
CA GLU A 100 0.58 22.10 -1.23
C GLU A 100 1.67 21.50 -2.16
N ALA A 101 1.57 20.20 -2.46
CA ALA A 101 2.46 19.54 -3.41
C ALA A 101 2.17 19.86 -4.89
N GLY A 102 1.05 20.53 -5.20
CA GLY A 102 0.65 20.82 -6.58
C GLY A 102 0.23 19.61 -7.40
N CYS A 103 -0.19 18.52 -6.74
CA CYS A 103 -0.53 17.23 -7.37
C CYS A 103 -2.05 17.00 -7.51
N GLU A 104 -2.89 17.98 -7.20
CA GLU A 104 -4.37 17.83 -7.19
C GLU A 104 -4.92 17.35 -8.54
N SER A 105 -4.33 17.75 -9.65
CA SER A 105 -4.79 17.36 -10.99
C SER A 105 -4.54 15.87 -11.33
N GLN A 106 -3.62 15.23 -10.60
CA GLN A 106 -3.25 13.82 -10.80
C GLN A 106 -3.96 12.88 -9.83
N ILE A 107 -4.60 13.41 -8.76
CA ILE A 107 -5.14 12.64 -7.67
C ILE A 107 -6.65 12.79 -7.57
N THR A 108 -7.37 11.68 -7.58
CA THR A 108 -8.79 11.60 -7.25
C THR A 108 -8.94 10.90 -5.90
N LEU A 109 -9.31 11.65 -4.86
CA LEU A 109 -9.60 11.09 -3.54
C LEU A 109 -11.08 10.71 -3.44
N LEU A 110 -11.35 9.43 -3.22
CA LEU A 110 -12.67 8.88 -2.96
C LEU A 110 -12.87 8.69 -1.45
N GLU A 111 -13.84 9.39 -0.90
CA GLU A 111 -14.13 9.40 0.53
C GLU A 111 -15.19 8.36 0.88
N GLY A 112 -14.85 7.37 1.69
CA GLY A 112 -15.81 6.37 2.15
C GLY A 112 -15.23 4.98 2.39
N ASP A 113 -16.12 4.02 2.60
CA ASP A 113 -15.76 2.63 2.84
C ASP A 113 -15.18 1.98 1.58
N ALA A 114 -13.95 1.48 1.71
CA ALA A 114 -13.24 0.88 0.57
C ALA A 114 -13.99 -0.33 -0.01
N GLY A 115 -14.67 -1.12 0.82
CA GLY A 115 -15.42 -2.29 0.33
C GLY A 115 -16.67 -1.91 -0.48
N GLN A 116 -17.25 -0.74 -0.25
CA GLN A 116 -18.33 -0.20 -1.08
C GLN A 116 -17.79 0.42 -2.36
N ILE A 117 -16.79 1.30 -2.23
CA ILE A 117 -16.20 1.99 -3.37
C ILE A 117 -15.59 1.01 -4.37
N LEU A 118 -14.85 0.01 -3.91
CA LEU A 118 -14.23 -0.99 -4.80
C LEU A 118 -15.26 -1.76 -5.65
N LYS A 119 -16.47 -2.02 -5.13
CA LYS A 119 -17.55 -2.70 -5.86
C LYS A 119 -18.12 -1.84 -6.99
N GLU A 120 -18.22 -0.53 -6.74
CA GLU A 120 -18.82 0.44 -7.65
C GLU A 120 -17.81 1.02 -8.65
N LEU A 121 -16.52 0.91 -8.34
CA LEU A 121 -15.46 1.48 -9.16
C LEU A 121 -15.31 0.71 -10.47
N ASP A 122 -15.26 1.44 -11.57
CA ASP A 122 -15.10 0.89 -12.92
C ASP A 122 -13.72 1.21 -13.53
N GLY A 123 -13.42 0.50 -14.60
CA GLY A 123 -12.18 0.64 -15.34
C GLY A 123 -11.09 -0.31 -14.87
N SER A 124 -9.86 -0.02 -15.27
CA SER A 124 -8.70 -0.84 -14.93
C SER A 124 -7.52 0.02 -14.50
N PHE A 125 -6.69 -0.56 -13.64
CA PHE A 125 -5.50 0.06 -13.09
C PHE A 125 -4.26 -0.77 -13.46
N ASP A 126 -3.14 -0.08 -13.70
CA ASP A 126 -1.86 -0.72 -13.98
C ASP A 126 -1.21 -1.26 -12.71
N MET A 127 -1.47 -0.56 -11.60
CA MET A 127 -1.01 -0.92 -10.28
C MET A 127 -2.13 -0.68 -9.27
N ILE A 128 -2.26 -1.61 -8.32
CA ILE A 128 -3.11 -1.44 -7.14
C ILE A 128 -2.22 -1.56 -5.91
N PHE A 129 -2.27 -0.55 -5.03
CA PHE A 129 -1.55 -0.54 -3.77
C PHE A 129 -2.52 -0.63 -2.60
N MET A 130 -2.39 -1.67 -1.78
CA MET A 130 -3.22 -1.91 -0.61
C MET A 130 -2.42 -1.70 0.68
N ASP A 131 -2.72 -0.62 1.38
CA ASP A 131 -2.19 -0.31 2.72
C ASP A 131 -3.31 0.23 3.63
N ALA A 132 -4.28 -0.63 3.93
CA ALA A 132 -5.48 -0.28 4.71
C ALA A 132 -5.79 -1.32 5.79
N ALA A 133 -7.08 -1.53 6.08
CA ALA A 133 -7.55 -2.50 7.07
C ALA A 133 -7.22 -3.94 6.65
N LYS A 134 -6.12 -4.48 7.12
CA LYS A 134 -5.52 -5.79 6.76
C LYS A 134 -6.49 -6.97 6.82
N GLY A 135 -7.41 -6.96 7.79
CA GLY A 135 -8.45 -7.97 7.91
C GLY A 135 -9.49 -7.94 6.79
N GLN A 136 -9.45 -6.98 5.87
CA GLN A 136 -10.38 -6.86 4.76
C GLN A 136 -9.77 -7.26 3.40
N TYR A 137 -8.47 -7.42 3.29
CA TYR A 137 -7.78 -7.71 2.02
C TYR A 137 -8.39 -8.91 1.28
N ILE A 138 -8.64 -10.01 1.99
CA ILE A 138 -9.28 -11.20 1.39
C ILE A 138 -10.70 -10.91 0.88
N ASN A 139 -11.45 -10.06 1.57
CA ASN A 139 -12.81 -9.69 1.17
C ASN A 139 -12.83 -8.76 -0.04
N TRP A 140 -11.81 -7.91 -0.18
CA TRP A 140 -11.68 -6.96 -1.29
C TRP A 140 -11.01 -7.58 -2.53
N LEU A 141 -10.33 -8.71 -2.37
CA LEU A 141 -9.56 -9.34 -3.45
C LEU A 141 -10.38 -9.59 -4.73
N PRO A 142 -11.64 -10.05 -4.70
CA PRO A 142 -12.44 -10.24 -5.92
C PRO A 142 -12.63 -8.93 -6.71
N ASP A 143 -12.94 -7.82 -6.02
CA ASP A 143 -13.11 -6.51 -6.66
C ASP A 143 -11.79 -5.94 -7.15
N VAL A 144 -10.72 -6.11 -6.38
CA VAL A 144 -9.35 -5.75 -6.79
C VAL A 144 -8.95 -6.50 -8.05
N MET A 145 -9.20 -7.82 -8.11
CA MET A 145 -8.91 -8.63 -9.29
C MET A 145 -9.72 -8.18 -10.52
N ARG A 146 -10.96 -7.74 -10.35
CA ARG A 146 -11.80 -7.19 -11.41
C ARG A 146 -11.23 -5.89 -11.98
N LEU A 147 -10.64 -5.05 -11.13
CA LEU A 147 -10.03 -3.78 -11.48
C LEU A 147 -8.61 -3.91 -12.07
N MET A 148 -8.04 -5.11 -12.07
CA MET A 148 -6.75 -5.40 -12.71
C MET A 148 -6.97 -5.87 -14.15
N ARG A 149 -6.09 -5.45 -15.04
CA ARG A 149 -5.95 -6.02 -16.40
C ARG A 149 -4.74 -6.95 -16.47
N LYS A 150 -4.59 -7.68 -17.53
CA LYS A 150 -3.37 -8.47 -17.80
C LYS A 150 -2.12 -7.59 -17.68
N GLY A 151 -1.14 -8.04 -16.92
CA GLY A 151 0.10 -7.31 -16.63
C GLY A 151 -0.01 -6.31 -15.49
N SER A 152 -1.21 -6.06 -14.94
CA SER A 152 -1.36 -5.21 -13.75
C SER A 152 -0.69 -5.84 -12.54
N VAL A 153 -0.21 -4.97 -11.64
CA VAL A 153 0.48 -5.38 -10.42
C VAL A 153 -0.33 -5.00 -9.19
N LEU A 154 -0.57 -5.96 -8.30
CA LEU A 154 -1.09 -5.74 -6.96
C LEU A 154 0.06 -5.80 -5.96
N ILE A 155 0.22 -4.72 -5.19
CA ILE A 155 1.16 -4.63 -4.07
C ILE A 155 0.34 -4.50 -2.80
N SER A 156 0.58 -5.39 -1.81
CA SER A 156 -0.09 -5.30 -0.51
C SER A 156 0.94 -5.22 0.60
N ASP A 157 0.84 -4.18 1.41
CA ASP A 157 1.77 -3.93 2.51
C ASP A 157 1.31 -4.57 3.83
N ASN A 158 2.27 -4.79 4.70
CA ASN A 158 2.16 -5.32 6.07
C ASN A 158 1.47 -6.70 6.15
N VAL A 159 1.77 -7.59 5.22
CA VAL A 159 1.11 -8.90 5.13
C VAL A 159 1.65 -9.95 6.10
N LEU A 160 2.82 -9.72 6.73
CA LEU A 160 3.44 -10.67 7.65
C LEU A 160 3.19 -10.36 9.14
N GLN A 161 2.54 -9.23 9.46
CA GLN A 161 2.03 -8.86 10.78
C GLN A 161 3.10 -9.01 11.89
N GLU A 162 4.27 -8.38 11.71
CA GLU A 162 5.40 -8.43 12.64
C GLU A 162 5.86 -9.86 13.02
N GLY A 163 5.50 -10.84 12.18
CA GLY A 163 5.80 -12.24 12.41
C GLY A 163 4.64 -13.06 13.00
N ASP A 164 3.56 -12.44 13.44
CA ASP A 164 2.38 -13.16 13.96
C ASP A 164 1.89 -14.25 13.00
N ILE A 165 2.06 -14.02 11.69
CA ILE A 165 1.56 -14.91 10.62
C ILE A 165 2.12 -16.35 10.69
N ILE A 166 3.29 -16.56 11.26
CA ILE A 166 3.93 -17.87 11.40
C ILE A 166 3.66 -18.51 12.75
N GLU A 167 3.11 -17.78 13.71
CA GLU A 167 2.83 -18.26 15.04
C GLU A 167 1.67 -19.28 15.06
N SER A 168 1.60 -20.06 16.12
CA SER A 168 0.43 -20.87 16.41
C SER A 168 -0.77 -19.97 16.70
N HIS A 169 -1.96 -20.33 16.20
CA HIS A 169 -3.21 -19.61 16.49
C HIS A 169 -3.42 -19.32 17.99
N TYR A 170 -2.94 -20.21 18.86
CA TYR A 170 -3.07 -20.07 20.31
C TYR A 170 -2.13 -19.02 20.90
N LEU A 171 -1.01 -18.71 20.26
CA LEU A 171 -0.03 -17.71 20.69
C LEU A 171 -0.43 -16.30 20.22
N VAL A 172 -1.23 -16.21 19.16
CA VAL A 172 -1.73 -14.91 18.66
C VAL A 172 -2.73 -14.33 19.64
N GLU A 173 -2.55 -13.05 19.99
CA GLU A 173 -3.47 -12.31 20.84
C GLU A 173 -4.92 -12.41 20.32
N ARG A 174 -5.89 -12.63 21.23
CA ARG A 174 -7.30 -12.85 20.88
C ARG A 174 -7.86 -11.77 19.93
N ARG A 175 -7.49 -10.50 20.14
CA ARG A 175 -7.93 -9.36 19.31
C ARG A 175 -7.41 -9.46 17.86
N ASN A 176 -6.25 -10.08 17.64
CA ASN A 176 -5.59 -10.20 16.33
C ASN A 176 -5.97 -11.47 15.55
N ARG A 177 -6.62 -12.46 16.20
CA ARG A 177 -6.90 -13.78 15.61
C ARG A 177 -7.71 -13.72 14.31
N THR A 178 -8.65 -12.80 14.20
CA THR A 178 -9.45 -12.64 12.98
C THR A 178 -8.57 -12.11 11.83
N ILE A 179 -7.73 -11.10 12.12
CA ILE A 179 -6.80 -10.54 11.12
C ILE A 179 -5.79 -11.60 10.70
N TYR A 180 -5.18 -12.30 11.67
CA TYR A 180 -4.27 -13.42 11.45
C TYR A 180 -4.86 -14.48 10.52
N LYS A 181 -6.09 -14.98 10.81
CA LYS A 181 -6.75 -15.98 9.98
C LYS A 181 -6.97 -15.47 8.55
N ARG A 182 -7.58 -14.30 8.42
CA ARG A 182 -7.90 -13.70 7.11
C ARG A 182 -6.64 -13.38 6.29
N MET A 183 -5.55 -12.96 6.93
CA MET A 183 -4.31 -12.69 6.22
C MET A 183 -3.65 -13.98 5.72
N ARG A 184 -3.70 -15.07 6.47
CA ARG A 184 -3.24 -16.40 5.99
C ARG A 184 -4.07 -16.88 4.80
N GLU A 185 -5.39 -16.71 4.85
CA GLU A 185 -6.29 -17.00 3.72
C GLU A 185 -5.93 -16.14 2.50
N TYR A 186 -5.68 -14.85 2.71
CA TYR A 186 -5.27 -13.93 1.65
C TYR A 186 -3.94 -14.34 0.99
N LEU A 187 -2.92 -14.62 1.77
CA LEU A 187 -1.62 -15.06 1.27
C LEU A 187 -1.73 -16.40 0.51
N TYR A 188 -2.54 -17.33 1.04
CA TYR A 188 -2.82 -18.60 0.38
C TYR A 188 -3.49 -18.37 -0.98
N GLU A 189 -4.55 -17.57 -1.02
CA GLU A 189 -5.28 -17.24 -2.25
C GLU A 189 -4.35 -16.60 -3.28
N LEU A 190 -3.58 -15.58 -2.92
CA LEU A 190 -2.63 -14.95 -3.83
C LEU A 190 -1.60 -15.92 -4.43
N LYS A 191 -1.15 -16.90 -3.64
CA LYS A 191 -0.13 -17.88 -4.08
C LYS A 191 -0.69 -19.02 -4.92
N HIS A 192 -1.98 -19.32 -4.77
CA HIS A 192 -2.63 -20.46 -5.44
C HIS A 192 -3.60 -20.03 -6.57
N ASN A 193 -3.84 -18.72 -6.72
CA ASN A 193 -4.67 -18.21 -7.79
C ASN A 193 -3.95 -18.34 -9.15
N PRO A 194 -4.47 -19.13 -10.09
CA PRO A 194 -3.81 -19.36 -11.38
C PRO A 194 -3.70 -18.09 -12.24
N ALA A 195 -4.54 -17.09 -11.98
CA ALA A 195 -4.48 -15.81 -12.68
C ALA A 195 -3.37 -14.87 -12.14
N LEU A 196 -2.63 -15.26 -11.09
CA LEU A 196 -1.60 -14.42 -10.46
C LEU A 196 -0.25 -15.14 -10.43
N ILE A 197 0.83 -14.37 -10.64
CA ILE A 197 2.18 -14.75 -10.20
C ILE A 197 2.52 -13.89 -9.01
N THR A 198 2.67 -14.51 -7.84
CA THR A 198 2.86 -13.78 -6.57
C THR A 198 4.20 -14.11 -5.91
N SER A 199 4.90 -13.06 -5.50
CA SER A 199 6.03 -13.15 -4.56
C SER A 199 5.65 -12.54 -3.21
N ILE A 200 6.09 -13.17 -2.12
CA ILE A 200 6.02 -12.62 -0.76
C ILE A 200 7.42 -12.19 -0.39
N ILE A 201 7.61 -10.91 -0.10
CA ILE A 201 8.93 -10.31 0.15
C ILE A 201 8.97 -9.88 1.61
N PRO A 202 9.96 -10.32 2.41
CA PRO A 202 10.12 -9.91 3.80
C PRO A 202 10.72 -8.51 3.92
N LEU A 203 10.03 -7.52 3.33
CA LEU A 203 10.37 -6.11 3.36
C LEU A 203 9.50 -5.41 4.40
N GLY A 204 10.10 -4.66 5.32
CA GLY A 204 9.35 -4.03 6.41
C GLY A 204 8.55 -5.04 7.22
N ASP A 205 7.24 -4.95 7.17
CA ASP A 205 6.30 -5.91 7.78
C ASP A 205 5.72 -6.91 6.75
N GLY A 206 6.47 -7.16 5.69
CA GLY A 206 6.11 -8.07 4.61
C GLY A 206 5.24 -7.43 3.52
N VAL A 207 5.64 -7.64 2.28
CA VAL A 207 4.97 -7.13 1.09
C VAL A 207 4.66 -8.28 0.14
N THR A 208 3.46 -8.31 -0.44
CA THR A 208 3.19 -9.15 -1.60
C THR A 208 3.26 -8.33 -2.88
N VAL A 209 3.84 -8.91 -3.91
CA VAL A 209 3.80 -8.39 -5.28
C VAL A 209 3.20 -9.48 -6.16
N SER A 210 2.03 -9.20 -6.74
CA SER A 210 1.27 -10.12 -7.58
C SER A 210 1.04 -9.51 -8.95
N VAL A 211 1.38 -10.25 -10.00
CA VAL A 211 1.17 -9.83 -11.39
C VAL A 211 0.03 -10.63 -11.99
N LYS A 212 -0.97 -9.97 -12.57
CA LYS A 212 -2.10 -10.62 -13.22
C LYS A 212 -1.68 -11.17 -14.61
N GLN A 213 -1.92 -12.45 -14.83
CA GLN A 213 -1.50 -13.16 -16.05
C GLN A 213 -2.56 -13.11 -17.16
N GLU A 214 -3.85 -13.13 -16.80
CA GLU A 214 -5.00 -13.20 -17.73
C GLU A 214 -6.06 -12.15 -17.39
#